data_ab2d7f56cdf07d8ca13483c747538e73
#
_entry.id   ab2d7f56cdf07d8ca13483c747538e73
#
_cell.length_a   1.000
_cell.length_b   1.000
_cell.length_c   1.000
_cell.angle_alpha   90.00
_cell.angle_beta   90.00
_cell.angle_gamma   90.00
#
_symmetry.space_group_name_H-M   'P 1'
#
loop_
_entity.id
_entity.type
_entity.pdbx_description
1 polymer ?
#
loop_
_entity_poly.entity_id
_entity_poly.type
_entity_poly.pdbx_seq_one_letter_code
_entity_poly.pdbx_strand_id
1 'polypeptide(L)'
;MRPFLLLGAAALVLAACGGSESGADETTASTEGAATTPSASAATDAESTATTTATITATTTTTAATTTTVEAVLGAELVGRWAHYDVVAYQDDTLKTLIISFGFNDFTEVDGQIIDQGSFCFSEQRTDQPIETSLSDAATQAIKPPPAPVEVDVVDGVLRIRRAATPTPVGIRLDDPANEPLPTDPDDPRIVDDDGDGNPGITVNIRVTDDITGELYIARREIFAYEAFLTEPDVMTGTVTDDSEQLVIGASDPIFASSPANWGQLPDPSKSPIILQRVDADWDCERLAAERDTLFPPTPEVDW
;
A
#
# COMPACT_ATOMS: atom_id res chain seq x y z
N MET A 1 8.40 51.03 -17.58
CA MET A 1 7.99 49.81 -18.25
C MET A 1 8.71 48.64 -17.55
N ARG A 2 8.08 47.99 -16.65
CA ARG A 2 8.55 46.77 -15.96
C ARG A 2 7.93 45.57 -16.68
N PRO A 3 8.66 44.53 -17.02
CA PRO A 3 8.06 43.33 -17.58
C PRO A 3 7.30 42.61 -16.49
N PHE A 4 6.03 42.34 -16.70
CA PHE A 4 5.25 41.37 -15.94
C PHE A 4 5.83 39.99 -16.24
N LEU A 5 6.51 39.42 -15.27
CA LEU A 5 6.74 37.96 -15.24
C LEU A 5 5.38 37.31 -14.96
N LEU A 6 4.87 36.62 -15.95
CA LEU A 6 3.83 35.61 -15.76
C LEU A 6 4.45 34.48 -14.91
N LEU A 7 4.18 34.46 -13.61
CA LEU A 7 4.34 33.25 -12.82
C LEU A 7 3.29 32.27 -13.34
N GLY A 8 3.76 31.26 -14.07
CA GLY A 8 2.98 30.07 -14.30
C GLY A 8 2.68 29.46 -12.91
N ALA A 9 1.42 29.41 -12.52
CA ALA A 9 1.00 28.69 -11.35
C ALA A 9 1.41 27.21 -11.57
N ALA A 10 2.45 26.79 -10.88
CA ALA A 10 2.78 25.36 -10.79
C ALA A 10 1.60 24.70 -10.08
N ALA A 11 0.86 23.88 -10.81
CA ALA A 11 -0.23 23.10 -10.24
C ALA A 11 0.37 22.12 -9.24
N LEU A 12 0.09 22.34 -7.98
CA LEU A 12 0.53 21.49 -6.89
C LEU A 12 -0.38 20.28 -6.87
N VAL A 13 0.17 19.13 -7.15
CA VAL A 13 -0.59 17.90 -7.26
C VAL A 13 -0.09 16.92 -6.23
N LEU A 14 -0.85 16.79 -5.17
CA LEU A 14 -0.86 15.58 -4.35
C LEU A 14 -1.87 14.64 -5.00
N ALA A 15 -1.36 13.54 -5.47
CA ALA A 15 -2.01 12.67 -6.40
C ALA A 15 -3.28 12.01 -5.89
N ALA A 16 -4.31 12.05 -6.69
CA ALA A 16 -5.42 11.11 -6.61
C ALA A 16 -5.23 10.00 -7.64
N CYS A 17 -5.25 8.75 -7.20
CA CYS A 17 -5.30 7.61 -8.10
C CYS A 17 -6.62 7.66 -8.90
N GLY A 18 -6.53 7.97 -10.17
CA GLY A 18 -7.65 7.86 -11.07
C GLY A 18 -7.94 6.39 -11.36
N GLY A 19 -9.13 5.92 -10.97
CA GLY A 19 -9.64 4.62 -11.40
C GLY A 19 -9.67 4.55 -12.93
N SER A 20 -9.15 3.46 -13.48
CA SER A 20 -9.21 3.16 -14.90
C SER A 20 -10.67 3.00 -15.34
N GLU A 21 -11.21 4.00 -16.02
CA GLU A 21 -12.41 3.84 -16.84
C GLU A 21 -12.08 2.95 -18.04
N SER A 22 -12.54 1.70 -17.98
CA SER A 22 -12.62 0.86 -19.18
C SER A 22 -13.71 1.41 -20.08
N GLY A 23 -13.32 2.13 -21.12
CA GLY A 23 -14.22 2.59 -22.18
C GLY A 23 -14.92 1.41 -22.85
N ALA A 24 -16.22 1.31 -22.67
CA ALA A 24 -17.08 0.46 -23.45
C ALA A 24 -17.34 1.15 -24.79
N ASP A 25 -16.77 0.62 -25.84
CA ASP A 25 -17.07 1.00 -27.23
C ASP A 25 -18.40 0.31 -27.66
N GLU A 26 -19.43 1.11 -27.79
CA GLU A 26 -20.71 0.68 -28.38
C GLU A 26 -20.54 0.54 -29.90
N THR A 27 -20.59 -0.69 -30.41
CA THR A 27 -20.88 -0.90 -31.81
C THR A 27 -22.05 -1.85 -31.95
N THR A 28 -23.17 -1.29 -32.30
CA THR A 28 -24.37 -1.95 -32.79
C THR A 28 -24.12 -2.65 -34.14
N ALA A 29 -24.51 -3.91 -34.28
CA ALA A 29 -25.20 -4.41 -35.50
C ALA A 29 -25.76 -5.81 -35.31
N SER A 30 -27.01 -5.88 -35.56
CA SER A 30 -27.98 -6.94 -35.81
C SER A 30 -27.52 -8.03 -36.81
N THR A 31 -27.88 -9.31 -36.65
CA THR A 31 -28.83 -10.07 -37.42
C THR A 31 -28.76 -11.57 -37.16
N GLU A 32 -29.93 -12.13 -36.88
CA GLU A 32 -30.55 -13.41 -37.16
C GLU A 32 -29.76 -14.60 -37.79
N GLY A 33 -30.08 -15.81 -37.30
CA GLY A 33 -29.97 -17.03 -38.11
C GLY A 33 -29.93 -18.35 -37.33
N ALA A 34 -31.10 -18.84 -36.96
CA ALA A 34 -31.63 -20.21 -37.05
C ALA A 34 -30.75 -21.46 -36.73
N ALA A 35 -31.26 -22.17 -35.75
CA ALA A 35 -31.53 -23.61 -35.58
C ALA A 35 -30.87 -24.65 -36.53
N THR A 36 -30.35 -25.73 -35.89
CA THR A 36 -30.87 -27.10 -36.07
C THR A 36 -30.02 -28.10 -35.25
N THR A 37 -30.69 -28.86 -34.39
CA THR A 37 -30.32 -30.25 -34.01
C THR A 37 -30.80 -31.20 -35.09
N PRO A 38 -30.29 -32.45 -35.24
CA PRO A 38 -30.55 -33.56 -34.36
C PRO A 38 -29.46 -34.66 -34.25
N SER A 39 -29.46 -35.35 -33.12
CA SER A 39 -29.90 -36.73 -32.89
C SER A 39 -29.14 -37.94 -33.48
N ALA A 40 -29.02 -38.92 -32.60
CA ALA A 40 -28.95 -40.38 -32.73
C ALA A 40 -27.56 -41.05 -32.68
N SER A 41 -27.28 -41.71 -31.58
CA SER A 41 -27.47 -43.14 -31.28
C SER A 41 -26.61 -44.14 -32.07
N ALA A 42 -25.78 -44.89 -31.35
CA ALA A 42 -25.67 -46.34 -31.44
C ALA A 42 -24.78 -46.91 -30.35
N ALA A 43 -25.33 -47.87 -29.68
CA ALA A 43 -24.64 -48.77 -28.74
C ALA A 43 -23.99 -49.91 -29.51
N THR A 44 -22.88 -50.48 -28.98
CA THR A 44 -22.54 -51.89 -29.10
C THR A 44 -21.54 -52.35 -28.00
N ASP A 45 -21.92 -53.40 -27.42
CA ASP A 45 -21.45 -54.39 -26.50
C ASP A 45 -19.94 -54.65 -26.30
N ALA A 46 -19.67 -54.88 -25.04
CA ALA A 46 -18.95 -55.98 -24.38
C ALA A 46 -17.53 -56.38 -24.84
N GLU A 47 -16.59 -56.31 -23.92
CA GLU A 47 -15.85 -57.53 -23.47
C GLU A 47 -15.15 -57.31 -22.12
N SER A 48 -15.42 -58.25 -21.22
CA SER A 48 -14.90 -58.37 -19.88
C SER A 48 -13.45 -58.88 -19.92
N THR A 49 -12.53 -58.12 -19.36
CA THR A 49 -11.23 -58.69 -18.96
C THR A 49 -10.92 -58.26 -17.50
N ALA A 50 -10.93 -59.24 -16.64
CA ALA A 50 -10.57 -59.07 -15.23
C ALA A 50 -9.07 -58.73 -15.14
N THR A 51 -8.74 -57.55 -14.63
CA THR A 51 -7.40 -57.19 -14.26
C THR A 51 -7.31 -57.00 -12.75
N THR A 52 -6.49 -57.79 -12.13
CA THR A 52 -6.17 -57.83 -10.72
C THR A 52 -5.71 -56.44 -10.22
N THR A 53 -6.50 -55.85 -9.33
CA THR A 53 -6.15 -54.58 -8.67
C THR A 53 -5.08 -54.85 -7.62
N ALA A 54 -3.85 -54.47 -7.90
CA ALA A 54 -2.84 -54.31 -6.88
C ALA A 54 -3.13 -53.01 -6.09
N THR A 55 -3.55 -53.16 -4.86
CA THR A 55 -3.72 -52.05 -3.93
C THR A 55 -2.34 -51.51 -3.56
N ILE A 56 -1.95 -50.39 -4.20
CA ILE A 56 -0.82 -49.58 -3.74
C ILE A 56 -1.38 -48.63 -2.71
N THR A 57 -1.19 -48.93 -1.43
CA THR A 57 -1.40 -47.99 -0.35
C THR A 57 -0.33 -46.89 -0.46
N ALA A 58 -0.63 -45.81 -1.15
CA ALA A 58 0.22 -44.62 -1.12
C ALA A 58 0.08 -43.96 0.24
N THR A 59 1.11 -44.07 1.04
CA THR A 59 1.26 -43.31 2.29
C THR A 59 1.61 -41.88 1.93
N THR A 60 0.60 -41.06 1.78
CA THR A 60 0.71 -39.60 1.62
C THR A 60 0.37 -38.93 2.95
N THR A 61 1.29 -38.93 3.91
CA THR A 61 1.03 -38.23 5.17
C THR A 61 2.33 -37.86 5.88
N THR A 62 3.21 -37.09 5.26
CA THR A 62 4.36 -36.59 6.01
C THR A 62 4.82 -35.18 5.57
N THR A 63 4.41 -34.69 4.42
CA THR A 63 4.92 -33.41 3.92
C THR A 63 4.23 -32.21 4.56
N ALA A 64 2.92 -32.27 4.82
CA ALA A 64 2.20 -31.12 5.39
C ALA A 64 2.58 -30.81 6.85
N ALA A 65 2.76 -31.86 7.68
CA ALA A 65 3.14 -31.66 9.08
C ALA A 65 4.57 -31.11 9.26
N THR A 66 5.48 -31.47 8.35
CA THR A 66 6.86 -30.96 8.40
C THR A 66 6.93 -29.50 7.95
N THR A 67 6.18 -29.12 6.93
CA THR A 67 6.12 -27.73 6.43
C THR A 67 5.54 -26.81 7.51
N THR A 68 4.41 -27.18 8.12
CA THR A 68 3.79 -26.38 9.19
C THR A 68 4.71 -26.19 10.41
N THR A 69 5.51 -27.19 10.75
CA THR A 69 6.45 -27.10 11.87
C THR A 69 7.63 -26.17 11.55
N VAL A 70 8.13 -26.18 10.33
CA VAL A 70 9.23 -25.30 9.90
C VAL A 70 8.77 -23.86 9.86
N GLU A 71 7.61 -23.58 9.29
CA GLU A 71 7.00 -22.23 9.26
C GLU A 71 6.76 -21.68 10.66
N ALA A 72 6.25 -22.48 11.59
CA ALA A 72 6.02 -22.06 12.97
C ALA A 72 7.33 -21.75 13.71
N VAL A 73 8.41 -22.50 13.46
CA VAL A 73 9.74 -22.22 14.07
C VAL A 73 10.36 -20.95 13.49
N LEU A 74 10.22 -20.75 12.19
CA LEU A 74 10.74 -19.55 11.51
C LEU A 74 9.98 -18.28 11.92
N GLY A 75 8.67 -18.39 12.10
CA GLY A 75 7.83 -17.27 12.55
C GLY A 75 8.18 -16.76 13.95
N ALA A 76 8.61 -17.64 14.85
CA ALA A 76 8.98 -17.27 16.21
C ALA A 76 10.16 -16.27 16.28
N GLU A 77 11.05 -16.29 15.28
CA GLU A 77 12.16 -15.32 15.19
C GLU A 77 11.69 -13.92 14.81
N LEU A 78 10.48 -13.77 14.27
CA LEU A 78 9.92 -12.48 13.88
C LEU A 78 9.20 -11.77 15.02
N VAL A 79 8.68 -12.54 15.99
CA VAL A 79 7.86 -11.99 17.09
C VAL A 79 8.59 -10.89 17.84
N GLY A 80 7.89 -9.76 18.03
CA GLY A 80 8.41 -8.57 18.70
C GLY A 80 8.15 -7.29 17.93
N ARG A 81 8.73 -6.20 18.43
CA ARG A 81 8.62 -4.86 17.83
C ARG A 81 9.78 -4.59 16.89
N TRP A 82 9.44 -4.05 15.74
CA TRP A 82 10.38 -3.63 14.71
C TRP A 82 10.09 -2.18 14.33
N ALA A 83 11.08 -1.31 14.45
CA ALA A 83 10.98 0.01 13.84
C ALA A 83 11.05 -0.14 12.32
N HIS A 84 10.19 0.56 11.59
CA HIS A 84 10.26 0.58 10.14
C HIS A 84 10.62 1.96 9.59
N TYR A 85 11.27 1.93 8.46
CA TYR A 85 11.52 3.00 7.52
C TYR A 85 11.10 2.50 6.15
N ASP A 86 10.22 3.22 5.48
CA ASP A 86 9.87 2.93 4.10
C ASP A 86 9.87 4.19 3.25
N VAL A 87 10.08 3.98 1.97
CA VAL A 87 10.00 5.00 0.94
C VAL A 87 9.02 4.53 -0.11
N VAL A 88 8.11 5.40 -0.51
CA VAL A 88 7.30 5.19 -1.71
C VAL A 88 7.63 6.30 -2.71
N ALA A 89 8.13 5.90 -3.87
CA ALA A 89 8.47 6.81 -4.94
C ALA A 89 7.30 6.92 -5.92
N TYR A 90 6.84 8.15 -6.16
CA TYR A 90 5.75 8.44 -7.08
C TYR A 90 6.17 9.38 -8.19
N GLN A 91 5.48 9.29 -9.30
CA GLN A 91 5.67 10.18 -10.43
C GLN A 91 4.36 10.43 -11.16
N ASP A 92 4.15 11.67 -11.57
CA ASP A 92 3.20 12.06 -12.60
C ASP A 92 3.91 12.80 -13.75
N ASP A 93 3.15 13.46 -14.63
CA ASP A 93 3.70 14.19 -15.76
C ASP A 93 4.49 15.44 -15.36
N THR A 94 4.35 15.91 -14.12
CA THR A 94 4.85 17.21 -13.67
C THR A 94 5.70 17.18 -12.41
N LEU A 95 5.50 16.17 -11.56
CA LEU A 95 6.08 16.09 -10.23
C LEU A 95 6.58 14.68 -9.93
N LYS A 96 7.74 14.60 -9.31
CA LYS A 96 8.27 13.40 -8.68
C LYS A 96 8.29 13.61 -7.18
N THR A 97 7.85 12.60 -6.44
CA THR A 97 7.71 12.70 -4.99
C THR A 97 8.21 11.42 -4.31
N LEU A 98 8.94 11.58 -3.23
CA LEU A 98 9.18 10.53 -2.25
C LEU A 98 8.30 10.80 -1.03
N ILE A 99 7.56 9.79 -0.60
CA ILE A 99 6.95 9.75 0.73
C ILE A 99 7.79 8.79 1.56
N ILE A 100 8.32 9.28 2.67
CA ILE A 100 9.25 8.56 3.54
C ILE A 100 8.56 8.43 4.88
N SER A 101 8.25 7.21 5.31
CA SER A 101 7.48 6.97 6.52
C SER A 101 8.32 6.23 7.55
N PHE A 102 8.01 6.52 8.81
CA PHE A 102 8.63 5.90 9.99
C PHE A 102 7.55 5.43 10.95
N GLY A 103 7.76 4.27 11.56
CA GLY A 103 6.80 3.72 12.50
C GLY A 103 7.24 2.38 13.06
N PHE A 104 6.27 1.54 13.40
CA PHE A 104 6.52 0.22 13.97
C PHE A 104 5.66 -0.85 13.31
N ASN A 105 6.23 -2.06 13.25
CA ASN A 105 5.53 -3.31 12.99
C ASN A 105 5.64 -4.18 14.25
N ASP A 106 4.52 -4.47 14.89
CA ASP A 106 4.45 -5.40 16.01
C ASP A 106 4.02 -6.78 15.49
N PHE A 107 4.97 -7.70 15.42
CA PHE A 107 4.68 -9.08 15.02
C PHE A 107 4.30 -9.92 16.24
N THR A 108 3.16 -10.60 16.14
CA THR A 108 2.66 -11.52 17.16
C THR A 108 2.30 -12.87 16.52
N GLU A 109 2.40 -13.93 17.28
CA GLU A 109 1.92 -15.25 16.83
C GLU A 109 0.52 -15.51 17.36
N VAL A 110 -0.41 -15.82 16.46
CA VAL A 110 -1.78 -16.18 16.78
C VAL A 110 -2.16 -17.44 16.01
N ASP A 111 -2.46 -18.52 16.71
CA ASP A 111 -2.88 -19.81 16.12
C ASP A 111 -1.90 -20.35 15.06
N GLY A 112 -0.59 -20.12 15.26
CA GLY A 112 0.47 -20.55 14.34
C GLY A 112 0.68 -19.66 13.12
N GLN A 113 0.03 -18.51 13.06
CA GLN A 113 0.25 -17.47 12.05
C GLN A 113 0.94 -16.26 12.68
N ILE A 114 1.83 -15.63 11.93
CA ILE A 114 2.39 -14.34 12.30
C ILE A 114 1.45 -13.24 11.83
N ILE A 115 1.05 -12.41 12.77
CA ILE A 115 0.20 -11.23 12.52
C ILE A 115 1.07 -9.99 12.66
N ASP A 116 1.01 -9.12 11.67
CA ASP A 116 1.63 -7.80 11.67
C ASP A 116 0.60 -6.74 12.04
N GLN A 117 0.90 -5.94 13.06
CA GLN A 117 0.19 -4.72 13.40
C GLN A 117 1.10 -3.53 13.12
N GLY A 118 0.92 -2.93 11.95
CA GLY A 118 1.63 -1.70 11.58
C GLY A 118 1.09 -0.47 12.31
N SER A 119 1.96 0.48 12.59
CA SER A 119 1.61 1.82 13.08
C SER A 119 2.62 2.84 12.56
N PHE A 120 2.15 4.04 12.20
CA PHE A 120 2.98 5.11 11.69
C PHE A 120 3.21 6.17 12.76
N CYS A 121 4.39 6.77 12.79
CA CYS A 121 4.78 7.81 13.75
C CYS A 121 4.82 9.18 13.11
N PHE A 122 5.62 9.31 12.06
CA PHE A 122 5.84 10.55 11.31
C PHE A 122 6.28 10.22 9.89
N SER A 123 6.18 11.23 9.02
CA SER A 123 6.62 11.10 7.63
C SER A 123 7.34 12.36 7.14
N GLU A 124 8.17 12.18 6.12
CA GLU A 124 8.82 13.25 5.38
C GLU A 124 8.44 13.12 3.91
N GLN A 125 8.41 14.25 3.21
CA GLN A 125 8.19 14.25 1.77
C GLN A 125 9.33 15.00 1.08
N ARG A 126 9.72 14.52 -0.11
CA ARG A 126 10.71 15.15 -0.99
C ARG A 126 10.14 15.24 -2.38
N THR A 127 10.35 16.36 -3.04
CA THR A 127 9.92 16.56 -4.42
C THR A 127 11.08 17.04 -5.27
N ASP A 128 10.97 16.88 -6.60
CA ASP A 128 11.93 17.44 -7.57
C ASP A 128 11.66 18.93 -7.89
N GLN A 129 10.61 19.50 -7.30
CA GLN A 129 10.22 20.91 -7.43
C GLN A 129 10.51 21.67 -6.13
N PRO A 130 10.68 23.01 -6.19
CA PRO A 130 10.85 23.82 -4.98
C PRO A 130 9.53 24.01 -4.22
N ILE A 131 8.91 22.92 -3.89
CA ILE A 131 7.64 22.84 -3.19
C ILE A 131 7.83 21.89 -2.02
N GLU A 132 7.52 22.35 -0.83
CA GLU A 132 7.55 21.51 0.36
C GLU A 132 6.12 21.09 0.70
N THR A 133 5.93 19.80 0.90
CA THR A 133 4.69 19.23 1.40
C THR A 133 4.99 18.44 2.66
N SER A 134 4.06 18.42 3.60
CA SER A 134 4.19 17.63 4.82
C SER A 134 2.85 17.27 5.43
N LEU A 135 2.79 16.10 6.06
CA LEU A 135 1.75 15.72 6.99
C LEU A 135 2.19 16.07 8.41
N SER A 136 1.24 16.41 9.28
CA SER A 136 1.51 16.45 10.72
C SER A 136 1.75 15.03 11.25
N ASP A 137 2.39 14.90 12.41
CA ASP A 137 2.50 13.60 13.06
C ASP A 137 1.12 13.02 13.37
N ALA A 138 0.14 13.86 13.72
CA ALA A 138 -1.24 13.45 13.97
C ALA A 138 -1.89 12.86 12.70
N ALA A 139 -1.71 13.49 11.54
CA ALA A 139 -2.19 12.99 10.26
C ALA A 139 -1.53 11.64 9.88
N THR A 140 -0.20 11.53 10.07
CA THR A 140 0.53 10.28 9.84
C THR A 140 0.06 9.17 10.80
N GLN A 141 -0.13 9.47 12.09
CA GLN A 141 -0.61 8.54 13.11
C GLN A 141 -2.10 8.18 12.96
N ALA A 142 -2.86 8.92 12.17
CA ALA A 142 -4.23 8.57 11.80
C ALA A 142 -4.28 7.35 10.85
N ILE A 143 -3.19 7.03 10.17
CA ILE A 143 -3.06 5.83 9.34
C ILE A 143 -2.93 4.61 10.27
N LYS A 144 -4.00 3.82 10.38
CA LYS A 144 -4.10 2.67 11.30
C LYS A 144 -4.45 1.40 10.54
N PRO A 145 -3.49 0.75 9.88
CA PRO A 145 -3.73 -0.51 9.19
C PRO A 145 -4.29 -1.54 10.17
N PRO A 146 -5.32 -2.30 9.80
CA PRO A 146 -5.76 -3.40 10.64
C PRO A 146 -4.69 -4.48 10.74
N PRO A 147 -4.66 -5.25 11.86
CA PRO A 147 -3.79 -6.41 11.97
C PRO A 147 -4.01 -7.37 10.81
N ALA A 148 -2.93 -7.84 10.19
CA ALA A 148 -3.01 -8.74 9.06
C ALA A 148 -1.99 -9.87 9.16
N PRO A 149 -2.33 -11.08 8.70
CA PRO A 149 -1.36 -12.17 8.62
C PRO A 149 -0.27 -11.83 7.60
N VAL A 150 0.96 -12.24 7.92
CA VAL A 150 2.07 -12.24 6.98
C VAL A 150 2.39 -13.66 6.55
N GLU A 151 2.69 -13.83 5.27
CA GLU A 151 3.26 -15.07 4.75
C GLU A 151 4.73 -15.12 5.13
N VAL A 152 5.18 -16.26 5.66
CA VAL A 152 6.58 -16.49 6.07
C VAL A 152 7.10 -17.71 5.34
N ASP A 153 8.16 -17.56 4.56
CA ASP A 153 8.81 -18.66 3.87
C ASP A 153 10.34 -18.47 3.80
N VAL A 154 11.04 -19.40 3.15
CA VAL A 154 12.49 -19.33 2.94
C VAL A 154 12.78 -19.36 1.45
N VAL A 155 13.45 -18.34 0.98
CA VAL A 155 13.90 -18.22 -0.41
C VAL A 155 15.43 -18.19 -0.42
N ASP A 156 16.04 -19.12 -1.13
CA ASP A 156 17.50 -19.26 -1.24
C ASP A 156 18.24 -19.30 0.11
N GLY A 157 17.56 -19.84 1.15
CA GLY A 157 18.10 -19.95 2.50
C GLY A 157 17.91 -18.71 3.38
N VAL A 158 17.22 -17.68 2.90
CA VAL A 158 16.92 -16.45 3.63
C VAL A 158 15.44 -16.42 3.98
N LEU A 159 15.11 -16.08 5.22
CA LEU A 159 13.73 -15.90 5.67
C LEU A 159 13.13 -14.67 4.95
N ARG A 160 11.97 -14.88 4.35
CA ARG A 160 11.17 -13.84 3.69
C ARG A 160 9.82 -13.70 4.38
N ILE A 161 9.37 -12.46 4.47
CA ILE A 161 7.98 -12.13 4.84
C ILE A 161 7.30 -11.38 3.71
N ARG A 162 6.00 -11.60 3.55
CA ARG A 162 5.14 -10.85 2.65
C ARG A 162 3.86 -10.46 3.37
N ARG A 163 3.58 -9.17 3.40
CA ARG A 163 2.32 -8.62 3.87
C ARG A 163 1.50 -8.16 2.68
N ALA A 164 0.36 -8.79 2.50
CA ALA A 164 -0.59 -8.35 1.47
C ALA A 164 -1.15 -6.96 1.80
N ALA A 165 -1.56 -6.24 0.76
CA ALA A 165 -2.22 -4.96 0.92
C ALA A 165 -3.47 -5.08 1.78
N THR A 166 -3.61 -4.14 2.71
CA THR A 166 -4.78 -4.03 3.57
C THR A 166 -5.34 -2.62 3.41
N PRO A 167 -6.43 -2.47 2.62
CA PRO A 167 -7.04 -1.17 2.41
C PRO A 167 -7.41 -0.49 3.71
N THR A 168 -6.82 0.68 3.95
CA THR A 168 -6.94 1.43 5.21
C THR A 168 -7.48 2.82 4.92
N PRO A 169 -8.74 3.14 5.27
CA PRO A 169 -9.31 4.46 5.08
C PRO A 169 -8.72 5.45 6.10
N VAL A 170 -8.42 6.67 5.63
CA VAL A 170 -7.91 7.80 6.41
C VAL A 170 -8.63 9.06 5.98
N GLY A 171 -9.12 9.83 6.95
CA GLY A 171 -9.95 11.02 6.70
C GLY A 171 -11.36 10.68 6.20
N ILE A 172 -11.71 9.39 6.20
CA ILE A 172 -13.00 8.88 5.73
C ILE A 172 -13.39 7.59 6.46
N ARG A 173 -14.69 7.31 6.55
CA ARG A 173 -15.23 6.04 7.05
C ARG A 173 -15.84 5.25 5.90
N LEU A 174 -15.33 4.04 5.66
CA LEU A 174 -15.81 3.08 4.67
C LEU A 174 -16.27 1.82 5.40
N ASP A 175 -17.46 1.31 5.06
CA ASP A 175 -18.00 0.06 5.63
C ASP A 175 -17.28 -1.17 5.03
N ASP A 176 -16.90 -1.09 3.77
CA ASP A 176 -16.09 -2.09 3.06
C ASP A 176 -14.86 -1.42 2.41
N PRO A 177 -13.77 -1.22 3.17
CA PRO A 177 -12.58 -0.54 2.66
C PRO A 177 -11.96 -1.16 1.42
N ALA A 178 -12.18 -2.46 1.17
CA ALA A 178 -11.61 -3.15 0.01
C ALA A 178 -12.39 -2.88 -1.29
N ASN A 179 -13.70 -2.67 -1.21
CA ASN A 179 -14.55 -2.64 -2.41
C ASN A 179 -15.38 -1.36 -2.53
N GLU A 180 -15.60 -0.64 -1.43
CA GLU A 180 -16.37 0.59 -1.44
C GLU A 180 -15.51 1.72 -2.08
N PRO A 181 -15.98 2.38 -3.16
CA PRO A 181 -15.21 3.43 -3.78
C PRO A 181 -15.13 4.68 -2.88
N LEU A 182 -14.03 5.42 -3.00
CA LEU A 182 -13.97 6.77 -2.45
C LEU A 182 -15.09 7.63 -3.05
N PRO A 183 -15.67 8.56 -2.27
CA PRO A 183 -16.65 9.49 -2.80
C PRO A 183 -16.02 10.42 -3.85
N THR A 184 -16.86 10.96 -4.71
CA THR A 184 -16.45 12.02 -5.66
C THR A 184 -16.92 13.40 -5.18
N ASP A 185 -17.74 13.44 -4.13
CA ASP A 185 -18.28 14.67 -3.54
C ASP A 185 -17.46 15.02 -2.29
N PRO A 186 -16.82 16.20 -2.23
CA PRO A 186 -16.09 16.65 -1.06
C PRO A 186 -16.98 16.89 0.17
N ASP A 187 -18.29 17.03 0.00
CA ASP A 187 -19.26 17.17 1.09
C ASP A 187 -19.85 15.80 1.55
N ASP A 188 -19.28 14.68 1.15
CA ASP A 188 -19.77 13.35 1.53
C ASP A 188 -19.74 13.17 3.06
N PRO A 189 -20.84 12.73 3.68
CA PRO A 189 -20.93 12.61 5.13
C PRO A 189 -20.01 11.56 5.76
N ARG A 190 -19.36 10.71 4.96
CA ARG A 190 -18.37 9.73 5.44
C ARG A 190 -17.00 10.38 5.71
N ILE A 191 -16.76 11.59 5.20
CA ILE A 191 -15.52 12.34 5.43
C ILE A 191 -15.50 12.80 6.89
N VAL A 192 -14.37 12.61 7.55
CA VAL A 192 -14.17 12.93 8.97
C VAL A 192 -12.82 13.58 9.19
N ASP A 193 -12.69 14.38 10.21
CA ASP A 193 -11.44 14.94 10.70
C ASP A 193 -10.70 13.84 11.50
N ASP A 194 -9.68 13.26 10.92
CA ASP A 194 -8.94 12.14 11.53
C ASP A 194 -7.64 12.59 12.24
N ASP A 195 -7.10 13.76 11.90
CA ASP A 195 -5.91 14.33 12.56
C ASP A 195 -6.25 15.35 13.64
N GLY A 196 -7.54 15.70 13.79
CA GLY A 196 -8.07 16.50 14.90
C GLY A 196 -7.74 17.98 14.79
N ASP A 197 -7.48 18.49 13.60
CA ASP A 197 -7.12 19.89 13.36
C ASP A 197 -8.32 20.81 13.09
N GLY A 198 -9.52 20.24 12.96
CA GLY A 198 -10.78 20.95 12.71
C GLY A 198 -11.13 21.07 11.23
N ASN A 199 -10.29 20.57 10.33
CA ASN A 199 -10.56 20.50 8.91
C ASN A 199 -11.11 19.10 8.52
N PRO A 200 -11.78 18.94 7.38
CA PRO A 200 -12.25 17.63 6.94
C PRO A 200 -11.10 16.78 6.39
N GLY A 201 -11.11 15.49 6.69
CA GLY A 201 -10.10 14.55 6.19
C GLY A 201 -8.84 14.50 7.03
N ILE A 202 -7.70 14.58 6.38
CA ILE A 202 -6.38 14.87 6.94
C ILE A 202 -5.77 16.05 6.18
N THR A 203 -4.94 16.82 6.87
CA THR A 203 -4.35 18.03 6.32
C THR A 203 -2.93 17.80 5.82
N VAL A 204 -2.70 18.18 4.57
CA VAL A 204 -1.38 18.30 3.96
C VAL A 204 -0.98 19.77 3.95
N ASN A 205 0.10 20.11 4.63
CA ASN A 205 0.69 21.44 4.59
C ASN A 205 1.51 21.62 3.32
N ILE A 206 1.40 22.79 2.71
CA ILE A 206 2.07 23.13 1.46
C ILE A 206 2.84 24.43 1.65
N ARG A 207 4.10 24.44 1.21
CA ARG A 207 4.91 25.65 1.14
C ARG A 207 5.62 25.74 -0.22
N VAL A 208 5.28 26.76 -0.98
CA VAL A 208 5.92 27.07 -2.28
C VAL A 208 7.04 28.12 -2.10
N THR A 209 6.78 29.12 -1.27
CA THR A 209 7.75 30.13 -0.80
C THR A 209 7.39 30.55 0.61
N ASP A 210 8.23 31.33 1.27
CA ASP A 210 7.92 31.86 2.61
C ASP A 210 6.60 32.66 2.67
N ASP A 211 6.21 33.28 1.55
CA ASP A 211 4.98 34.08 1.43
C ASP A 211 3.79 33.30 0.82
N ILE A 212 4.01 32.08 0.31
CA ILE A 212 2.98 31.24 -0.34
C ILE A 212 2.93 29.93 0.38
N THR A 213 2.07 29.86 1.37
CA THR A 213 1.79 28.66 2.16
C THR A 213 0.29 28.37 2.16
N GLY A 214 -0.10 27.13 2.35
CA GLY A 214 -1.48 26.74 2.44
C GLY A 214 -1.64 25.29 2.87
N GLU A 215 -2.87 24.83 2.81
CA GLU A 215 -3.30 23.51 3.24
C GLU A 215 -4.14 22.86 2.15
N LEU A 216 -4.01 21.55 2.03
CA LEU A 216 -4.85 20.70 1.20
C LEU A 216 -5.51 19.67 2.12
N TYR A 217 -6.81 19.49 1.98
CA TYR A 217 -7.59 18.55 2.76
C TYR A 217 -7.90 17.32 1.91
N ILE A 218 -7.57 16.14 2.43
CA ILE A 218 -7.70 14.90 1.67
C ILE A 218 -8.41 13.80 2.46
N ALA A 219 -9.17 12.96 1.74
CA ALA A 219 -9.56 11.64 2.19
C ALA A 219 -8.79 10.60 1.38
N ARG A 220 -8.33 9.54 2.03
CA ARG A 220 -7.42 8.58 1.42
C ARG A 220 -7.79 7.16 1.79
N ARG A 221 -7.52 6.21 0.89
CA ARG A 221 -7.47 4.78 1.15
C ARG A 221 -6.06 4.31 0.88
N GLU A 222 -5.32 4.00 1.93
CA GLU A 222 -4.00 3.41 1.82
C GLU A 222 -4.13 1.95 1.38
N ILE A 223 -3.41 1.57 0.32
CA ILE A 223 -3.33 0.20 -0.20
C ILE A 223 -1.85 -0.17 -0.28
N PHE A 224 -1.30 -0.51 0.87
CA PHE A 224 0.12 -0.69 1.10
C PHE A 224 0.44 -2.18 1.34
N ALA A 225 1.39 -2.72 0.59
CA ALA A 225 1.92 -4.08 0.72
C ALA A 225 3.45 -4.04 0.77
N TYR A 226 4.08 -5.06 1.35
CA TYR A 226 5.53 -5.17 1.31
C TYR A 226 6.01 -6.62 1.29
N GLU A 227 7.23 -6.78 0.76
CA GLU A 227 8.03 -7.99 0.86
C GLU A 227 9.38 -7.62 1.47
N ALA A 228 9.85 -8.38 2.48
CA ALA A 228 11.14 -8.15 3.12
C ALA A 228 11.85 -9.46 3.47
N PHE A 229 13.16 -9.41 3.49
CA PHE A 229 14.07 -10.54 3.75
C PHE A 229 14.89 -10.24 5.02
N LEU A 230 15.03 -11.23 5.90
CA LEU A 230 15.90 -11.14 7.07
C LEU A 230 17.36 -11.19 6.62
N THR A 231 17.96 -10.03 6.39
CA THR A 231 19.33 -9.90 5.87
C THR A 231 20.39 -9.97 6.95
N GLU A 232 20.03 -9.60 8.18
CA GLU A 232 20.85 -9.72 9.39
C GLU A 232 19.94 -10.16 10.55
N PRO A 233 20.47 -10.62 11.69
CA PRO A 233 19.64 -11.18 12.79
C PRO A 233 18.50 -10.29 13.27
N ASP A 234 18.66 -8.96 13.18
CA ASP A 234 17.69 -7.98 13.65
C ASP A 234 17.34 -6.94 12.58
N VAL A 235 17.62 -7.25 11.29
CA VAL A 235 17.35 -6.35 10.16
C VAL A 235 16.65 -7.11 9.03
N MET A 236 15.52 -6.59 8.60
CA MET A 236 14.87 -7.01 7.35
C MET A 236 14.94 -5.86 6.33
N THR A 237 15.21 -6.21 5.09
CA THR A 237 15.22 -5.27 3.96
C THR A 237 14.35 -5.78 2.83
N GLY A 238 13.69 -4.87 2.15
CA GLY A 238 12.78 -5.25 1.08
C GLY A 238 12.23 -4.08 0.30
N THR A 239 11.03 -4.27 -0.25
CA THR A 239 10.37 -3.26 -1.08
C THR A 239 8.89 -3.14 -0.74
N VAL A 240 8.37 -1.95 -1.00
CA VAL A 240 6.95 -1.59 -0.85
C VAL A 240 6.27 -1.56 -2.20
N THR A 241 5.02 -2.00 -2.22
CA THR A 241 4.08 -1.74 -3.31
C THR A 241 2.91 -0.95 -2.75
N ASP A 242 2.57 0.14 -3.43
CA ASP A 242 1.48 1.04 -3.05
C ASP A 242 0.54 1.29 -4.23
N ASP A 243 -0.75 1.14 -3.99
CA ASP A 243 -1.83 1.41 -4.94
C ASP A 243 -2.92 2.27 -4.27
N SER A 244 -2.47 3.17 -3.40
CA SER A 244 -3.35 4.02 -2.58
C SER A 244 -4.15 4.99 -3.43
N GLU A 245 -5.38 5.27 -3.00
CA GLU A 245 -6.30 6.20 -3.65
C GLU A 245 -6.54 7.44 -2.78
N GLN A 246 -6.74 8.59 -3.41
CA GLN A 246 -6.92 9.85 -2.71
C GLN A 246 -8.01 10.71 -3.35
N LEU A 247 -8.82 11.36 -2.51
CA LEU A 247 -9.74 12.42 -2.88
C LEU A 247 -9.28 13.74 -2.27
N VAL A 248 -9.14 14.77 -3.07
CA VAL A 248 -8.99 16.14 -2.59
C VAL A 248 -10.38 16.67 -2.21
N ILE A 249 -10.56 16.96 -0.92
CA ILE A 249 -11.82 17.44 -0.35
C ILE A 249 -11.92 18.96 -0.43
N GLY A 250 -10.79 19.64 -0.23
CA GLY A 250 -10.72 21.09 -0.21
C GLY A 250 -9.31 21.61 0.00
N ALA A 251 -9.18 22.89 0.16
CA ALA A 251 -7.93 23.57 0.45
C ALA A 251 -8.20 24.89 1.16
N SER A 252 -7.19 25.42 1.89
CA SER A 252 -7.24 26.73 2.53
C SER A 252 -7.33 27.88 1.53
N ASP A 253 -6.83 27.68 0.30
CA ASP A 253 -6.97 28.60 -0.83
C ASP A 253 -7.21 27.78 -2.11
N PRO A 254 -8.16 28.19 -2.99
CA PRO A 254 -8.45 27.48 -4.24
C PRO A 254 -7.23 27.23 -5.15
N ILE A 255 -6.16 27.99 -5.02
CA ILE A 255 -4.94 27.80 -5.79
C ILE A 255 -4.28 26.41 -5.52
N PHE A 256 -4.51 25.86 -4.32
CA PHE A 256 -3.98 24.57 -3.90
C PHE A 256 -4.92 23.40 -4.24
N ALA A 257 -6.18 23.66 -4.54
CA ALA A 257 -7.18 22.67 -4.90
C ALA A 257 -7.10 22.20 -6.36
N SER A 258 -5.97 22.42 -7.03
CA SER A 258 -5.83 22.13 -8.45
C SER A 258 -5.82 20.64 -8.77
N SER A 259 -6.21 20.34 -10.01
CA SER A 259 -6.58 19.04 -10.55
C SER A 259 -5.62 17.89 -10.24
N PRO A 260 -6.15 16.69 -10.04
CA PRO A 260 -5.36 15.48 -9.91
C PRO A 260 -4.53 15.23 -11.17
N ALA A 261 -3.26 14.94 -10.97
CA ALA A 261 -2.43 14.33 -11.98
C ALA A 261 -2.58 12.80 -11.94
N ASN A 262 -2.24 12.15 -13.03
CA ASN A 262 -2.09 10.69 -13.11
C ASN A 262 -0.84 10.27 -12.32
N TRP A 263 -0.97 10.17 -11.04
CA TRP A 263 0.11 9.86 -10.12
C TRP A 263 0.09 8.38 -9.78
N GLY A 264 1.22 7.74 -9.85
CA GLY A 264 1.35 6.34 -9.55
C GLY A 264 2.72 6.03 -8.98
N GLN A 265 2.83 4.92 -8.28
CA GLN A 265 4.10 4.44 -7.80
C GLN A 265 5.03 4.18 -8.98
N LEU A 266 6.30 4.59 -8.84
CA LEU A 266 7.33 4.30 -9.83
C LEU A 266 7.53 2.78 -9.95
N PRO A 267 7.55 2.21 -11.17
CA PRO A 267 7.66 0.76 -11.35
C PRO A 267 9.01 0.16 -10.90
N ASP A 268 10.06 0.96 -10.72
CA ASP A 268 11.36 0.50 -10.22
C ASP A 268 11.30 0.24 -8.71
N PRO A 269 11.29 -1.03 -8.25
CA PRO A 269 11.15 -1.35 -6.83
C PRO A 269 12.35 -0.86 -5.99
N SER A 270 13.50 -0.61 -6.61
CA SER A 270 14.67 -0.08 -5.89
C SER A 270 14.47 1.34 -5.37
N LYS A 271 13.45 2.04 -5.89
CA LYS A 271 13.08 3.39 -5.46
C LYS A 271 12.04 3.39 -4.33
N SER A 272 11.53 2.22 -3.97
CA SER A 272 10.56 2.05 -2.88
C SER A 272 11.02 1.00 -1.86
N PRO A 273 12.16 1.22 -1.18
CA PRO A 273 12.67 0.28 -0.19
C PRO A 273 11.87 0.32 1.12
N ILE A 274 11.91 -0.80 1.86
CA ILE A 274 11.53 -0.89 3.27
C ILE A 274 12.68 -1.50 4.07
N ILE A 275 12.89 -0.98 5.27
CA ILE A 275 13.81 -1.51 6.27
C ILE A 275 13.05 -1.68 7.57
N LEU A 276 13.15 -2.87 8.17
CA LEU A 276 12.64 -3.12 9.51
C LEU A 276 13.85 -3.45 10.40
N GLN A 277 13.98 -2.72 11.50
CA GLN A 277 15.03 -2.91 12.49
C GLN A 277 14.41 -3.32 13.82
N ARG A 278 14.81 -4.47 14.38
CA ARG A 278 14.30 -4.92 15.67
C ARG A 278 14.66 -3.91 16.76
N VAL A 279 13.68 -3.62 17.60
CA VAL A 279 13.82 -2.72 18.76
C VAL A 279 13.14 -3.32 19.98
N ASP A 280 13.41 -2.74 21.17
CA ASP A 280 12.73 -3.14 22.38
C ASP A 280 11.24 -2.74 22.35
N ALA A 281 10.41 -3.48 23.06
CA ALA A 281 8.97 -3.29 23.06
C ALA A 281 8.51 -1.95 23.69
N ASP A 282 9.38 -1.26 24.39
CA ASP A 282 9.12 0.04 25.04
C ASP A 282 9.44 1.25 24.15
N TRP A 283 9.89 1.03 22.91
CA TRP A 283 10.10 2.13 21.98
C TRP A 283 8.77 2.78 21.60
N ASP A 284 8.79 4.10 21.50
CA ASP A 284 7.69 4.94 21.05
C ASP A 284 8.14 5.87 19.91
N CYS A 285 7.21 6.67 19.39
CA CYS A 285 7.48 7.58 18.28
C CYS A 285 8.50 8.68 18.64
N GLU A 286 8.57 9.12 19.91
CA GLU A 286 9.53 10.11 20.35
C GLU A 286 10.96 9.54 20.32
N ARG A 287 11.13 8.32 20.84
CA ARG A 287 12.41 7.61 20.79
C ARG A 287 12.81 7.29 19.35
N LEU A 288 11.87 6.83 18.51
CA LEU A 288 12.14 6.57 17.11
C LEU A 288 12.63 7.83 16.38
N ALA A 289 11.99 8.98 16.61
CA ALA A 289 12.41 10.25 16.01
C ALA A 289 13.81 10.67 16.46
N ALA A 290 14.17 10.41 17.72
CA ALA A 290 15.50 10.72 18.27
C ALA A 290 16.61 9.81 17.75
N GLU A 291 16.30 8.54 17.47
CA GLU A 291 17.29 7.51 17.13
C GLU A 291 17.30 7.14 15.63
N ARG A 292 16.41 7.71 14.81
CA ARG A 292 16.22 7.31 13.40
C ARG A 292 17.48 7.34 12.56
N ASP A 293 18.32 8.36 12.75
CA ASP A 293 19.57 8.53 11.98
C ASP A 293 20.65 7.49 12.37
N THR A 294 20.47 6.80 13.50
CA THR A 294 21.29 5.67 13.93
C THR A 294 20.79 4.35 13.37
N LEU A 295 19.47 4.21 13.23
CA LEU A 295 18.81 2.98 12.77
C LEU A 295 18.76 2.86 11.25
N PHE A 296 18.54 3.97 10.56
CA PHE A 296 18.21 3.98 9.15
C PHE A 296 19.19 4.82 8.33
N PRO A 297 19.30 4.56 7.03
CA PRO A 297 20.07 5.40 6.13
C PRO A 297 19.48 6.82 6.08
N PRO A 298 20.28 7.81 5.66
CA PRO A 298 19.76 9.14 5.37
C PRO A 298 18.58 9.07 4.39
N THR A 299 17.59 9.93 4.60
CA THR A 299 16.44 10.03 3.68
C THR A 299 16.92 10.39 2.27
N PRO A 300 16.44 9.68 1.24
CA PRO A 300 16.88 9.91 -0.13
C PRO A 300 16.35 11.22 -0.71
N GLU A 301 17.05 11.73 -1.69
CA GLU A 301 16.57 12.79 -2.55
C GLU A 301 15.96 12.21 -3.83
N VAL A 302 15.14 13.00 -4.55
CA VAL A 302 14.60 12.60 -5.84
C VAL A 302 15.74 12.64 -6.88
N ASP A 303 16.13 11.47 -7.40
CA ASP A 303 17.34 11.28 -8.23
C ASP A 303 17.09 10.56 -9.57
N TRP A 304 15.85 10.46 -10.06
CA TRP A 304 15.50 9.82 -11.34
C TRP A 304 14.80 10.73 -12.33
#